data_cadadf3ab53b1e74692565f1ae7f8226
#
_entry.id   cadadf3ab53b1e74692565f1ae7f8226
#
_cell.length_a   1.000
_cell.length_b   1.000
_cell.length_c   1.000
_cell.angle_alpha   90.00
_cell.angle_beta   90.00
_cell.angle_gamma   90.00
#
_symmetry.space_group_name_H-M   'P 1'
#
loop_
_entity.id
_entity.type
_entity.pdbx_description
1 polymer ?
#
loop_
_entity_poly.entity_id
_entity_poly.type
_entity_poly.pdbx_seq_one_letter_code
_entity_poly.pdbx_strand_id
1 'polypeptide(L)' 'MNNERVTPKNAAKELQMDVITLRELMKREKLPIGYAIKREGKSKWGFYIYRHLLDQEKERRGIG' A
#
# COMPACT_ATOMS: atom_id res chain seq x y z
N MET A 1 -17.35 10.18 4.39
CA MET A 1 -16.52 9.49 3.43
C MET A 1 -15.08 9.44 3.89
N ASN A 2 -14.58 8.26 4.12
CA ASN A 2 -13.29 8.12 4.76
C ASN A 2 -12.18 7.88 3.73
N ASN A 3 -11.47 8.95 3.40
CA ASN A 3 -10.26 8.83 2.59
C ASN A 3 -9.05 8.70 3.50
N GLU A 4 -9.19 7.90 4.53
CA GLU A 4 -8.12 7.69 5.48
C GLU A 4 -6.92 7.03 4.82
N ARG A 5 -5.78 7.65 4.99
CA ARG A 5 -4.54 7.10 4.45
C ARG A 5 -3.88 6.19 5.47
N VAL A 6 -3.31 5.12 4.96
CA VAL A 6 -2.61 4.14 5.78
C VAL A 6 -1.13 4.22 5.44
N THR A 7 -0.27 4.14 6.46
CA THR A 7 1.17 4.14 6.19
C THR A 7 1.59 2.79 5.62
N PRO A 8 2.68 2.75 4.83
CA PRO A 8 3.18 1.48 4.31
C PRO A 8 3.48 0.47 5.42
N LYS A 9 4.02 0.95 6.54
CA LYS A 9 4.33 0.07 7.67
C LYS A 9 3.08 -0.60 8.21
N ASN A 10 2.01 0.18 8.40
CA ASN A 10 0.76 -0.36 8.92
C ASN A 10 0.08 -1.28 7.89
N ALA A 11 0.10 -0.89 6.63
CA ALA A 11 -0.48 -1.72 5.57
C ALA A 11 0.23 -3.07 5.48
N ALA A 12 1.55 -3.07 5.56
CA ALA A 12 2.32 -4.31 5.52
C ALA A 12 1.95 -5.21 6.70
N LYS A 13 1.80 -4.61 7.87
CA LYS A 13 1.41 -5.36 9.05
C LYS A 13 0.03 -6.00 8.88
N GLU A 14 -0.92 -5.24 8.34
CA GLU A 14 -2.27 -5.76 8.14
C GLU A 14 -2.32 -6.83 7.06
N LEU A 15 -1.48 -6.74 6.05
CA LEU A 15 -1.40 -7.73 4.98
C LEU A 15 -0.45 -8.88 5.33
N GLN A 16 0.14 -8.85 6.52
CA GLN A 16 1.04 -9.89 7.01
C GLN A 16 2.23 -10.09 6.07
N MET A 17 2.78 -8.98 5.63
CA MET A 17 3.96 -9.02 4.77
C MET A 17 4.98 -8.00 5.24
N ASP A 18 6.18 -8.13 4.73
CA ASP A 18 7.28 -7.22 5.01
C ASP A 18 7.05 -5.88 4.31
N VAL A 19 7.42 -4.77 4.96
CA VAL A 19 7.21 -3.45 4.37
C VAL A 19 8.02 -3.24 3.09
N ILE A 20 9.19 -3.84 3.03
CA ILE A 20 10.02 -3.75 1.82
C ILE A 20 9.32 -4.44 0.66
N THR A 21 8.74 -5.61 0.91
CA THR A 21 7.97 -6.34 -0.09
C THR A 21 6.76 -5.54 -0.54
N LEU A 22 6.04 -4.92 0.41
CA LEU A 22 4.88 -4.11 0.09
C LEU A 22 5.26 -2.95 -0.83
N ARG A 23 6.33 -2.25 -0.51
CA ARG A 23 6.80 -1.14 -1.33
C ARG A 23 7.17 -1.58 -2.75
N GLU A 24 7.86 -2.71 -2.86
CA GLU A 24 8.24 -3.24 -4.17
C GLU A 24 7.02 -3.61 -5.00
N LEU A 25 6.04 -4.25 -4.38
CA LEU A 25 4.81 -4.61 -5.08
C LEU A 25 4.04 -3.37 -5.54
N MET A 26 4.02 -2.33 -4.74
CA MET A 26 3.36 -1.09 -5.12
C MET A 26 4.08 -0.38 -6.26
N LYS A 27 5.42 -0.39 -6.25
CA LYS A 27 6.20 0.19 -7.34
C LYS A 27 5.94 -0.52 -8.65
N ARG A 28 5.66 -1.82 -8.61
CA ARG A 28 5.37 -2.63 -9.78
C ARG A 28 3.90 -2.67 -10.13
N GLU A 29 3.09 -1.91 -9.40
CA GLU A 29 1.64 -1.87 -9.59
C GLU A 29 1.00 -3.26 -9.49
N LYS A 30 1.54 -4.08 -8.58
CA LYS A 30 1.03 -5.44 -8.33
C LYS A 30 0.15 -5.52 -7.09
N LEU A 31 -0.01 -4.41 -6.36
CA LEU A 31 -0.76 -4.39 -5.12
C LEU A 31 -1.78 -3.25 -5.19
N PRO A 32 -3.06 -3.58 -5.44
CA PRO A 32 -4.08 -2.55 -5.68
C PRO A 32 -4.65 -1.94 -4.39
N ILE A 33 -3.78 -1.40 -3.55
CA ILE A 33 -4.19 -0.74 -2.31
C ILE A 33 -3.95 0.77 -2.35
N GLY A 34 -3.48 1.25 -3.50
CA GLY A 34 -3.15 2.65 -3.68
C GLY A 34 -2.17 2.78 -4.82
N TYR A 35 -1.28 3.75 -4.72
CA TYR A 35 -0.29 3.94 -5.76
C TYR A 35 1.03 4.44 -5.18
N ALA A 36 2.09 4.25 -5.95
CA ALA A 36 3.43 4.73 -5.60
C ALA A 36 3.87 5.70 -6.68
N ILE A 37 4.40 6.85 -6.26
CA ILE A 37 4.87 7.88 -7.17
C ILE A 37 6.30 8.23 -6.82
N LYS A 38 7.16 8.25 -7.82
CA LYS A 38 8.51 8.75 -7.66
C LYS A 38 8.49 10.24 -7.91
N ARG A 39 8.91 11.01 -6.92
CA ARG A 39 8.91 12.46 -7.04
C ARG A 39 10.02 12.90 -7.97
N GLU A 40 9.68 13.82 -8.87
CA GLU A 40 10.64 14.38 -9.81
C GLU A 40 11.78 15.07 -9.08
N GLY A 41 13.01 14.79 -9.50
CA GLY A 41 14.19 15.37 -8.90
C GLY A 41 14.59 14.79 -7.56
N LYS A 42 13.89 13.77 -7.07
CA LYS A 42 14.22 13.11 -5.81
C LYS A 42 14.23 11.62 -5.99
N SER A 43 15.09 10.97 -5.22
CA SER A 43 15.20 9.51 -5.27
C SER A 43 14.16 8.81 -4.40
N LYS A 44 13.32 9.56 -3.70
CA LYS A 44 12.34 9.00 -2.78
C LYS A 44 11.01 8.77 -3.46
N TRP A 45 10.39 7.65 -3.13
CA TRP A 45 9.05 7.32 -3.57
C TRP A 45 8.02 7.73 -2.52
N GLY A 46 6.87 8.25 -2.99
CA GLY A 46 5.72 8.47 -2.14
C GLY A 46 4.76 7.30 -2.29
N PHE A 47 4.27 6.79 -1.16
CA PHE A 47 3.32 5.68 -1.17
C PHE A 47 2.00 6.16 -0.60
N TYR A 48 0.94 6.04 -1.40
CA TYR A 48 -0.39 6.53 -1.03
C TYR A 48 -1.32 5.33 -0.95
N ILE A 49 -1.64 4.93 0.26
CA ILE A 49 -2.45 3.74 0.54
C ILE A 49 -3.77 4.21 1.15
N TYR A 50 -4.86 3.69 0.63
CA TYR A 50 -6.19 4.08 1.09
C TYR A 50 -6.87 2.94 1.85
N ARG A 51 -7.50 3.30 2.97
CA ARG A 51 -8.10 2.31 3.87
C ARG A 51 -9.07 1.38 3.14
N HIS A 52 -9.96 1.93 2.35
CA HIS A 52 -10.97 1.10 1.69
C HIS A 52 -10.35 0.12 0.68
N LEU A 53 -9.30 0.54 -0.01
CA LEU A 53 -8.63 -0.34 -0.95
C LEU A 53 -7.83 -1.42 -0.23
N LEU A 54 -7.23 -1.06 0.89
CA LEU A 54 -6.50 -2.04 1.71
C LEU A 54 -7.46 -3.08 2.25
N ASP A 55 -8.62 -2.65 2.74
CA ASP A 55 -9.63 -3.57 3.27
C ASP A 55 -10.14 -4.52 2.19
N GLN A 56 -10.34 -4.03 0.97
CA GLN A 56 -10.74 -4.87 -0.16
C GLN A 56 -9.67 -5.92 -0.47
N GLU A 57 -8.41 -5.53 -0.44
CA GLU A 57 -7.33 -6.46 -0.72
C GLU A 57 -7.22 -7.52 0.39
N LYS A 58 -7.43 -7.13 1.63
CA LYS A 58 -7.45 -8.07 2.75
C LYS A 58 -8.54 -9.11 2.56
N GLU A 59 -9.71 -8.68 2.12
CA GLU A 59 -10.83 -9.57 1.84
C GLU A 59 -10.47 -10.58 0.75
N ARG A 60 -9.89 -10.09 -0.34
CA ARG A 60 -9.48 -10.96 -1.44
C ARG A 60 -8.47 -12.02 -1.00
N ARG A 61 -7.61 -11.67 -0.04
CA ARG A 61 -6.59 -12.58 0.47
C ARG A 61 -7.09 -13.45 1.61
N GLY A 62 -8.33 -13.25 2.04
CA GLY A 62 -8.88 -14.00 3.15
C GLY A 62 -8.30 -13.59 4.51
N ILE A 63 -7.78 -12.40 4.62
CA ILE A 63 -7.27 -11.85 5.87
C ILE A 63 -8.42 -11.13 6.54
N GLY A 64 -8.85 -11.65 7.65
CA GLY A 64 -10.00 -11.24 8.39
C GLY A 64 -10.20 -9.90 8.91
#